data_2400b16d53343b108bdbb6d725ace32e
#
_entry.id   2400b16d53343b108bdbb6d725ace32e
#
_cell.length_a   1.000
_cell.length_b   1.000
_cell.length_c   1.000
_cell.angle_alpha   90.00
_cell.angle_beta   90.00
_cell.angle_gamma   90.00
#
_symmetry.space_group_name_H-M   'P 1'
#
loop_
_entity.id
_entity.type
_entity.pdbx_description
1 polymer ?
#
loop_
_entity_poly.entity_id
_entity_poly.type
_entity_poly.pdbx_seq_one_letter_code
_entity_poly.pdbx_strand_id
1 'polypeptide(L)'
;DPGSDSVVRTLMESLAPKGLSYTNFGPGMSMGHSVCVRGKEGVKNALSVTIPLGEGIHRRMVYVELEDGAKLEEVTKAIKADPYFANDETHVFAVASVDDVRDMGHGVHLVRKGVSGKTQNQHFEFNMSINNPALTSQILVNCARATMRLAAGCYTMPEIPVIDYLPASREEVINTLV
;
A
#
# COMPACT_ATOMS: atom_id res chain seq x y z
N ASP A 1 0.33 -0.15 -1.06
CA ASP A 1 -0.56 0.96 -0.71
C ASP A 1 0.28 2.15 -0.28
N PRO A 2 -0.03 3.38 -0.71
CA PRO A 2 0.71 4.59 -0.31
C PRO A 2 0.36 5.12 1.10
N GLY A 3 -0.33 4.35 1.94
CA GLY A 3 -0.61 4.66 3.34
C GLY A 3 -1.98 5.27 3.62
N SER A 4 -2.80 5.54 2.61
CA SER A 4 -4.15 6.09 2.79
C SER A 4 -5.09 5.17 3.57
N ASP A 5 -4.91 3.86 3.44
CA ASP A 5 -5.64 2.84 4.19
C ASP A 5 -5.38 2.94 5.70
N SER A 6 -4.20 3.39 6.13
CA SER A 6 -3.87 3.56 7.55
C SER A 6 -4.78 4.59 8.23
N VAL A 7 -5.19 5.64 7.52
CA VAL A 7 -6.14 6.64 8.01
C VAL A 7 -7.52 6.03 8.20
N VAL A 8 -8.00 5.28 7.18
CA VAL A 8 -9.30 4.58 7.25
C VAL A 8 -9.29 3.54 8.37
N ARG A 9 -8.22 2.76 8.49
CA ARG A 9 -8.04 1.77 9.56
C ARG A 9 -8.08 2.41 10.94
N THR A 10 -7.40 3.54 11.13
CA THR A 10 -7.41 4.28 12.40
C THR A 10 -8.83 4.69 12.78
N LEU A 11 -9.61 5.20 11.80
CA LEU A 11 -11.01 5.53 12.02
C LEU A 11 -11.83 4.30 12.44
N MET A 12 -11.73 3.19 11.71
CA MET A 12 -12.45 1.95 12.02
C MET A 12 -12.10 1.42 13.42
N GLU A 13 -10.83 1.46 13.80
CA GLU A 13 -10.37 1.03 15.12
C GLU A 13 -10.86 1.95 16.24
N SER A 14 -10.96 3.25 15.98
CA SER A 14 -11.51 4.20 16.95
C SER A 14 -13.01 3.97 17.21
N LEU A 15 -13.75 3.57 16.18
CA LEU A 15 -15.20 3.28 16.28
C LEU A 15 -15.50 1.94 16.96
N ALA A 16 -14.64 0.97 16.83
CA ALA A 16 -14.74 -0.35 17.49
C ALA A 16 -13.40 -0.75 18.09
N PRO A 17 -13.01 -0.18 19.26
CA PRO A 17 -11.65 -0.29 19.79
C PRO A 17 -11.24 -1.69 20.22
N LYS A 18 -12.20 -2.57 20.56
CA LYS A 18 -11.94 -3.95 20.93
C LYS A 18 -12.32 -4.87 19.79
N GLY A 19 -11.35 -5.50 19.13
CA GLY A 19 -11.63 -6.39 18.01
C GLY A 19 -10.42 -6.71 17.17
N LEU A 20 -10.68 -7.23 15.97
CA LEU A 20 -9.67 -7.66 14.99
C LEU A 20 -9.81 -6.87 13.70
N SER A 21 -8.67 -6.53 13.12
CA SER A 21 -8.60 -5.95 11.78
C SER A 21 -7.84 -6.89 10.85
N TYR A 22 -8.36 -7.04 9.63
CA TYR A 22 -7.72 -7.76 8.54
C TYR A 22 -7.44 -6.77 7.43
N THR A 23 -6.26 -6.89 6.83
CA THR A 23 -5.87 -6.08 5.68
C THR A 23 -5.35 -6.99 4.58
N ASN A 24 -6.03 -7.02 3.45
CA ASN A 24 -5.60 -7.72 2.26
C ASN A 24 -5.18 -6.68 1.22
N PHE A 25 -3.92 -6.74 0.78
CA PHE A 25 -3.37 -5.90 -0.28
C PHE A 25 -3.36 -6.65 -1.60
N GLY A 26 -3.70 -5.97 -2.69
CA GLY A 26 -3.75 -6.53 -4.03
C GLY A 26 -5.19 -6.89 -4.45
N PRO A 27 -5.38 -7.66 -5.55
CA PRO A 27 -4.29 -8.02 -6.46
C PRO A 27 -3.73 -6.81 -7.20
N GLY A 28 -2.47 -6.91 -7.66
CA GLY A 28 -1.88 -5.93 -8.57
C GLY A 28 -0.49 -5.44 -8.16
N MET A 29 0.00 -4.47 -8.93
CA MET A 29 1.36 -3.98 -8.83
C MET A 29 1.65 -3.29 -7.49
N SER A 30 2.70 -3.74 -6.82
CA SER A 30 3.28 -3.07 -5.65
C SER A 30 4.45 -2.19 -6.06
N MET A 31 4.30 -0.87 -5.93
CA MET A 31 5.35 0.08 -6.30
C MET A 31 6.62 -0.07 -5.48
N GLY A 32 6.49 -0.11 -4.16
CA GLY A 32 7.66 -0.19 -3.26
C GLY A 32 8.49 -1.46 -3.50
N HIS A 33 7.83 -2.61 -3.62
CA HIS A 33 8.49 -3.87 -3.93
C HIS A 33 9.14 -3.85 -5.32
N SER A 34 8.47 -3.29 -6.33
CA SER A 34 9.04 -3.17 -7.68
C SER A 34 10.30 -2.29 -7.71
N VAL A 35 10.29 -1.18 -6.98
CA VAL A 35 11.46 -0.29 -6.84
C VAL A 35 12.60 -0.99 -6.10
N CYS A 36 12.31 -1.71 -5.02
CA CYS A 36 13.29 -2.49 -4.28
C CYS A 36 14.00 -3.52 -5.17
N VAL A 37 13.24 -4.25 -6.00
CA VAL A 37 13.81 -5.25 -6.91
C VAL A 37 14.68 -4.59 -7.99
N ARG A 38 14.24 -3.46 -8.55
CA ARG A 38 15.03 -2.73 -9.56
C ARG A 38 16.39 -2.25 -9.04
N GLY A 39 16.54 -2.09 -7.72
CA GLY A 39 17.80 -1.74 -7.09
C GLY A 39 18.75 -2.92 -6.85
N LYS A 40 18.39 -4.16 -7.20
CA LYS A 40 19.24 -5.32 -7.03
C LYS A 40 20.21 -5.46 -8.20
N GLU A 41 21.44 -5.90 -7.89
CA GLU A 41 22.45 -6.21 -8.89
C GLU A 41 21.95 -7.27 -9.87
N GLY A 42 22.22 -7.09 -11.15
CA GLY A 42 21.79 -7.99 -12.22
C GLY A 42 20.34 -7.81 -12.68
N VAL A 43 19.62 -6.83 -12.16
CA VAL A 43 18.23 -6.50 -12.55
C VAL A 43 18.22 -5.25 -13.42
N LYS A 44 17.84 -5.41 -14.69
CA LYS A 44 17.62 -4.31 -15.63
C LYS A 44 16.30 -3.59 -15.38
N ASN A 45 15.24 -4.35 -15.14
CA ASN A 45 13.91 -3.83 -14.82
C ASN A 45 13.11 -4.88 -14.04
N ALA A 46 12.09 -4.45 -13.28
CA ALA A 46 11.28 -5.37 -12.50
C ALA A 46 9.88 -4.86 -12.22
N LEU A 47 8.97 -5.82 -12.04
CA LEU A 47 7.60 -5.63 -11.59
C LEU A 47 7.29 -6.64 -10.50
N SER A 48 6.80 -6.19 -9.36
CA SER A 48 6.28 -7.06 -8.29
C SER A 48 4.77 -6.90 -8.18
N VAL A 49 4.05 -8.02 -8.27
CA VAL A 49 2.61 -8.10 -8.12
C VAL A 49 2.28 -8.73 -6.77
N THR A 50 1.39 -8.11 -6.03
CA THR A 50 0.86 -8.63 -4.77
C THR A 50 -0.42 -9.41 -5.04
N ILE A 51 -0.49 -10.64 -4.57
CA ILE A 51 -1.69 -11.48 -4.62
C ILE A 51 -2.12 -11.78 -3.19
N PRO A 52 -3.32 -11.32 -2.77
CA PRO A 52 -3.85 -11.66 -1.46
C PRO A 52 -4.24 -13.14 -1.40
N LEU A 53 -3.86 -13.80 -0.31
CA LEU A 53 -4.25 -15.18 0.01
C LEU A 53 -5.32 -15.26 1.11
N GLY A 54 -5.74 -14.09 1.61
CA GLY A 54 -6.70 -13.94 2.71
C GLY A 54 -6.04 -13.64 4.06
N GLU A 55 -6.80 -13.04 4.95
CA GLU A 55 -6.41 -12.77 6.34
C GLU A 55 -5.06 -12.04 6.52
N GLY A 56 -4.73 -11.13 5.60
CA GLY A 56 -3.48 -10.38 5.62
C GLY A 56 -2.25 -11.15 5.12
N ILE A 57 -2.42 -12.34 4.57
CA ILE A 57 -1.36 -13.15 3.97
C ILE A 57 -1.27 -12.82 2.47
N HIS A 58 -0.04 -12.66 1.99
CA HIS A 58 0.22 -12.26 0.61
C HIS A 58 1.24 -13.17 -0.05
N ARG A 59 1.11 -13.28 -1.39
CA ARG A 59 2.12 -13.87 -2.27
C ARG A 59 2.68 -12.78 -3.17
N ARG A 60 3.99 -12.82 -3.41
CA ARG A 60 4.68 -11.92 -4.34
C ARG A 60 5.05 -12.66 -5.60
N MET A 61 4.53 -12.18 -6.72
CA MET A 61 4.94 -12.62 -8.05
C MET A 61 5.85 -11.54 -8.61
N VAL A 62 7.15 -11.85 -8.72
CA VAL A 62 8.18 -10.89 -9.12
C VAL A 62 8.68 -11.25 -10.51
N TYR A 63 8.50 -10.34 -11.44
CA TYR A 63 8.97 -10.47 -12.82
C TYR A 63 10.19 -9.58 -13.00
N VAL A 64 11.28 -10.14 -13.52
CA VAL A 64 12.56 -9.44 -13.69
C VAL A 64 13.07 -9.53 -15.12
N GLU A 65 13.46 -8.39 -15.68
CA GLU A 65 14.36 -8.34 -16.81
C GLU A 65 15.78 -8.40 -16.28
N LEU A 66 16.55 -9.39 -16.69
CA LEU A 66 17.92 -9.56 -16.25
C LEU A 66 18.87 -8.70 -17.09
N GLU A 67 19.95 -8.23 -16.48
CA GLU A 67 21.09 -7.68 -17.19
C GLU A 67 21.87 -8.79 -17.92
N ASP A 68 22.66 -8.41 -18.92
CA ASP A 68 23.47 -9.37 -19.68
C ASP A 68 24.44 -10.11 -18.75
N GLY A 69 24.36 -11.44 -18.78
CA GLY A 69 25.20 -12.32 -17.95
C GLY A 69 24.70 -12.55 -16.52
N ALA A 70 23.66 -11.86 -16.07
CA ALA A 70 23.07 -12.08 -14.76
C ALA A 70 22.34 -13.42 -14.67
N LYS A 71 22.38 -14.05 -13.50
CA LYS A 71 21.74 -15.35 -13.26
C LYS A 71 20.51 -15.17 -12.38
N LEU A 72 19.39 -15.73 -12.84
CA LEU A 72 18.11 -15.68 -12.13
C LEU A 72 18.22 -16.21 -10.69
N GLU A 73 19.03 -17.24 -10.46
CA GLU A 73 19.18 -17.85 -9.13
C GLU A 73 19.82 -16.88 -8.14
N GLU A 74 20.83 -16.12 -8.56
CA GLU A 74 21.54 -15.13 -7.72
C GLU A 74 20.61 -13.95 -7.40
N VAL A 75 19.91 -13.44 -8.42
CA VAL A 75 18.90 -12.37 -8.25
C VAL A 75 17.76 -12.84 -7.34
N THR A 76 17.25 -14.06 -7.53
CA THR A 76 16.18 -14.63 -6.68
C THR A 76 16.60 -14.70 -5.22
N LYS A 77 17.85 -15.15 -4.96
CA LYS A 77 18.39 -15.22 -3.61
C LYS A 77 18.49 -13.83 -2.96
N ALA A 78 18.95 -12.84 -3.72
CA ALA A 78 19.07 -11.45 -3.24
C ALA A 78 17.69 -10.84 -2.94
N ILE A 79 16.67 -11.12 -3.76
CA ILE A 79 15.29 -10.64 -3.54
C ILE A 79 14.70 -11.28 -2.27
N LYS A 80 14.78 -12.61 -2.14
CA LYS A 80 14.21 -13.32 -0.99
C LYS A 80 14.89 -13.02 0.34
N ALA A 81 16.14 -12.59 0.31
CA ALA A 81 16.88 -12.16 1.51
C ALA A 81 16.53 -10.72 1.96
N ASP A 82 15.88 -9.93 1.12
CA ASP A 82 15.52 -8.57 1.46
C ASP A 82 14.36 -8.56 2.48
N PRO A 83 14.42 -7.72 3.54
CA PRO A 83 13.35 -7.59 4.53
C PRO A 83 11.96 -7.32 3.94
N TYR A 84 11.88 -6.67 2.77
CA TYR A 84 10.62 -6.42 2.05
C TYR A 84 9.92 -7.70 1.58
N PHE A 85 10.67 -8.80 1.40
CA PHE A 85 10.18 -10.06 0.86
C PHE A 85 10.29 -11.23 1.83
N ALA A 86 11.05 -11.08 2.91
CA ALA A 86 11.44 -12.17 3.80
C ALA A 86 10.25 -12.90 4.47
N ASN A 87 9.13 -12.19 4.66
CA ASN A 87 7.94 -12.73 5.34
C ASN A 87 6.84 -13.18 4.35
N ASP A 88 7.02 -12.95 3.05
CA ASP A 88 6.02 -13.28 2.04
C ASP A 88 6.47 -14.47 1.18
N GLU A 89 5.52 -15.30 0.77
CA GLU A 89 5.76 -16.31 -0.25
C GLU A 89 6.11 -15.61 -1.56
N THR A 90 7.38 -15.72 -1.99
CA THR A 90 7.91 -14.97 -3.14
C THR A 90 8.36 -15.89 -4.25
N HIS A 91 7.81 -15.68 -5.45
CA HIS A 91 8.18 -16.34 -6.70
C HIS A 91 8.80 -15.33 -7.65
N VAL A 92 9.94 -15.68 -8.24
CA VAL A 92 10.69 -14.80 -9.16
C VAL A 92 10.79 -15.44 -10.52
N PHE A 93 10.45 -14.68 -11.56
CA PHE A 93 10.42 -15.14 -12.96
C PHE A 93 11.23 -14.18 -13.83
N ALA A 94 12.10 -14.72 -14.67
CA ALA A 94 12.73 -13.94 -15.72
C ALA A 94 11.75 -13.75 -16.89
N VAL A 95 11.66 -12.52 -17.40
CA VAL A 95 10.85 -12.14 -18.55
C VAL A 95 11.66 -11.35 -19.56
N ALA A 96 11.27 -11.37 -20.81
CA ALA A 96 11.90 -10.57 -21.85
C ALA A 96 11.60 -9.07 -21.66
N SER A 97 10.38 -8.74 -21.26
CA SER A 97 9.95 -7.40 -20.90
C SER A 97 8.92 -7.45 -19.77
N VAL A 98 9.06 -6.57 -18.76
CA VAL A 98 8.03 -6.42 -17.73
C VAL A 98 6.75 -5.79 -18.28
N ASP A 99 6.82 -5.13 -19.45
CA ASP A 99 5.64 -4.56 -20.09
C ASP A 99 4.65 -5.66 -20.55
N ASP A 100 5.13 -6.88 -20.84
CA ASP A 100 4.29 -8.01 -21.22
C ASP A 100 3.42 -8.54 -20.06
N VAL A 101 3.82 -8.23 -18.82
CA VAL A 101 3.15 -8.68 -17.59
C VAL A 101 2.72 -7.51 -16.71
N ARG A 102 2.72 -6.30 -17.24
CA ARG A 102 2.42 -5.09 -16.49
C ARG A 102 0.98 -5.07 -15.98
N ASP A 103 0.84 -4.99 -14.68
CA ASP A 103 -0.41 -4.75 -14.00
C ASP A 103 -0.28 -3.49 -13.14
N MET A 104 -1.02 -2.45 -13.51
CA MET A 104 -1.04 -1.16 -12.81
C MET A 104 -2.12 -1.11 -11.73
N GLY A 105 -3.03 -2.07 -11.71
CA GLY A 105 -4.06 -2.18 -10.68
C GLY A 105 -3.46 -2.54 -9.33
N HIS A 106 -4.09 -2.08 -8.30
CA HIS A 106 -3.84 -2.48 -6.92
C HIS A 106 -5.11 -2.32 -6.11
N GLY A 107 -5.24 -3.09 -5.04
CA GLY A 107 -6.41 -3.02 -4.18
C GLY A 107 -6.05 -3.13 -2.71
N VAL A 108 -6.98 -2.68 -1.89
CA VAL A 108 -6.95 -2.90 -0.44
C VAL A 108 -8.35 -3.28 0.01
N HIS A 109 -8.45 -4.37 0.74
CA HIS A 109 -9.67 -4.77 1.44
C HIS A 109 -9.38 -4.77 2.94
N LEU A 110 -9.97 -3.82 3.65
CA LEU A 110 -9.91 -3.70 5.11
C LEU A 110 -11.20 -4.23 5.70
N VAL A 111 -11.08 -5.08 6.70
CA VAL A 111 -12.21 -5.54 7.50
C VAL A 111 -11.92 -5.29 8.97
N ARG A 112 -12.84 -4.64 9.66
CA ARG A 112 -12.81 -4.50 11.13
C ARG A 112 -14.04 -5.15 11.74
N LYS A 113 -13.82 -6.13 12.59
CA LYS A 113 -14.85 -6.71 13.47
C LYS A 113 -14.51 -6.35 14.91
N GLY A 114 -15.40 -5.67 15.59
CA GLY A 114 -15.10 -5.21 16.93
C GLY A 114 -16.31 -4.78 17.72
N VAL A 115 -16.08 -4.25 18.90
CA VAL A 115 -17.11 -3.86 19.86
C VAL A 115 -16.99 -2.37 20.16
N SER A 116 -18.11 -1.65 20.00
CA SER A 116 -18.31 -0.30 20.50
C SER A 116 -18.96 -0.38 21.89
N GLY A 117 -18.35 0.27 22.88
CA GLY A 117 -18.79 0.13 24.28
C GLY A 117 -18.46 -1.24 24.86
N LYS A 118 -19.45 -1.94 25.40
CA LYS A 118 -19.26 -3.23 26.06
C LYS A 118 -19.69 -4.44 25.22
N THR A 119 -20.77 -4.34 24.48
CA THR A 119 -21.45 -5.49 23.86
C THR A 119 -21.93 -5.25 22.43
N GLN A 120 -21.84 -4.04 21.91
CA GLN A 120 -22.36 -3.69 20.59
C GLN A 120 -21.34 -4.06 19.51
N ASN A 121 -21.60 -5.15 18.82
CA ASN A 121 -20.76 -5.64 17.72
C ASN A 121 -20.91 -4.74 16.48
N GLN A 122 -19.77 -4.34 15.95
CA GLN A 122 -19.65 -3.58 14.72
C GLN A 122 -18.89 -4.39 13.68
N HIS A 123 -19.25 -4.18 12.42
CA HIS A 123 -18.53 -4.71 11.27
C HIS A 123 -18.38 -3.58 10.26
N PHE A 124 -17.14 -3.25 9.95
CA PHE A 124 -16.79 -2.25 8.96
C PHE A 124 -15.99 -2.90 7.83
N GLU A 125 -16.30 -2.53 6.61
CA GLU A 125 -15.55 -2.92 5.42
C GLU A 125 -15.18 -1.68 4.61
N PHE A 126 -13.98 -1.69 4.06
CA PHE A 126 -13.50 -0.71 3.12
C PHE A 126 -12.79 -1.41 1.98
N ASN A 127 -13.27 -1.18 0.76
CA ASN A 127 -12.65 -1.70 -0.46
C ASN A 127 -12.12 -0.55 -1.29
N MET A 128 -10.89 -0.68 -1.76
CA MET A 128 -10.23 0.28 -2.61
C MET A 128 -9.60 -0.42 -3.80
N SER A 129 -9.88 0.07 -5.00
CA SER A 129 -9.21 -0.33 -6.24
C SER A 129 -8.57 0.89 -6.87
N ILE A 130 -7.28 0.83 -7.14
CA ILE A 130 -6.46 2.00 -7.49
C ILE A 130 -5.50 1.72 -8.65
N ASN A 131 -5.14 2.80 -9.33
CA ASN A 131 -3.86 2.89 -10.03
C ASN A 131 -2.80 3.36 -9.03
N ASN A 132 -1.92 2.45 -8.63
CA ASN A 132 -0.99 2.70 -7.52
C ASN A 132 -0.06 3.91 -7.75
N PRO A 133 0.60 4.10 -8.91
CA PRO A 133 1.42 5.29 -9.15
C PRO A 133 0.63 6.61 -9.08
N ALA A 134 -0.58 6.63 -9.63
CA ALA A 134 -1.41 7.84 -9.64
C ALA A 134 -1.87 8.21 -8.23
N LEU A 135 -2.32 7.23 -7.44
CA LEU A 135 -2.71 7.49 -6.05
C LEU A 135 -1.52 7.94 -5.20
N THR A 136 -0.36 7.30 -5.34
CA THR A 136 0.86 7.70 -4.62
C THR A 136 1.21 9.16 -4.91
N SER A 137 1.17 9.57 -6.17
CA SER A 137 1.44 10.96 -6.55
C SER A 137 0.42 11.93 -5.93
N GLN A 138 -0.87 11.57 -5.94
CA GLN A 138 -1.93 12.39 -5.34
C GLN A 138 -1.74 12.52 -3.81
N ILE A 139 -1.36 11.45 -3.14
CA ILE A 139 -1.10 11.48 -1.68
C ILE A 139 0.09 12.37 -1.34
N LEU A 140 1.16 12.34 -2.14
CA LEU A 140 2.30 13.26 -1.96
C LEU A 140 1.87 14.71 -2.07
N VAL A 141 1.03 15.05 -3.05
CA VAL A 141 0.46 16.40 -3.18
C VAL A 141 -0.40 16.77 -1.97
N ASN A 142 -1.23 15.84 -1.48
CA ASN A 142 -2.08 16.06 -0.31
C ASN A 142 -1.23 16.28 0.97
N CYS A 143 -0.19 15.48 1.17
CA CYS A 143 0.74 15.66 2.28
C CYS A 143 1.47 17.00 2.20
N ALA A 144 1.96 17.38 1.02
CA ALA A 144 2.58 18.69 0.80
C ALA A 144 1.62 19.86 1.14
N ARG A 145 0.35 19.71 0.79
CA ARG A 145 -0.70 20.70 1.14
C ARG A 145 -0.91 20.78 2.65
N ALA A 146 -0.99 19.62 3.32
CA ALA A 146 -1.16 19.55 4.76
C ALA A 146 -0.01 20.22 5.53
N THR A 147 1.24 20.13 5.04
CA THR A 147 2.39 20.79 5.69
C THR A 147 2.23 22.30 5.81
N MET A 148 1.46 22.93 4.92
CA MET A 148 1.18 24.37 4.99
C MET A 148 0.22 24.77 6.11
N ARG A 149 -0.41 23.80 6.76
CA ARG A 149 -1.42 23.99 7.81
C ARG A 149 -0.97 23.45 9.17
N LEU A 150 0.11 22.70 9.20
CA LEU A 150 0.66 22.07 10.40
C LEU A 150 1.80 22.89 10.98
N ALA A 151 2.01 22.76 12.28
CA ALA A 151 3.24 23.23 12.91
C ALA A 151 4.45 22.44 12.39
N ALA A 152 5.66 23.01 12.55
CA ALA A 152 6.88 22.28 12.21
C ALA A 152 6.99 21.00 13.06
N GLY A 153 7.21 19.86 12.41
CA GLY A 153 7.26 18.56 13.08
C GLY A 153 7.38 17.40 12.08
N CYS A 154 7.38 16.19 12.61
CA CYS A 154 7.30 14.95 11.85
C CYS A 154 5.98 14.27 12.17
N TYR A 155 5.20 13.93 11.14
CA TYR A 155 3.85 13.41 11.27
C TYR A 155 3.68 12.17 10.42
N THR A 156 2.96 11.18 10.94
CA THR A 156 2.38 10.10 10.13
C THR A 156 1.01 10.51 9.59
N MET A 157 0.54 9.87 8.52
CA MET A 157 -0.74 10.22 7.90
C MET A 157 -1.94 10.19 8.88
N PRO A 158 -2.07 9.21 9.80
CA PRO A 158 -3.15 9.19 10.79
C PRO A 158 -3.13 10.36 11.79
N GLU A 159 -1.99 11.02 11.99
CA GLU A 159 -1.87 12.17 12.90
C GLU A 159 -2.33 13.48 12.27
N ILE A 160 -2.46 13.49 10.93
CA ILE A 160 -2.86 14.68 10.18
C ILE A 160 -4.38 14.73 10.10
N PRO A 161 -5.03 15.84 10.46
CA PRO A 161 -6.46 16.00 10.23
C PRO A 161 -6.81 15.78 8.77
N VAL A 162 -7.72 14.83 8.48
CA VAL A 162 -8.07 14.43 7.10
C VAL A 162 -8.51 15.62 6.25
N ILE A 163 -9.15 16.60 6.87
CA ILE A 163 -9.57 17.85 6.22
C ILE A 163 -8.40 18.66 5.64
N ASP A 164 -7.19 18.50 6.20
CA ASP A 164 -6.01 19.26 5.75
C ASP A 164 -5.38 18.69 4.47
N TYR A 165 -5.79 17.50 4.05
CA TYR A 165 -5.43 16.96 2.72
C TYR A 165 -6.20 17.62 1.58
N LEU A 166 -7.34 18.25 1.87
CA LEU A 166 -8.23 18.82 0.86
C LEU A 166 -7.76 20.22 0.40
N PRO A 167 -7.98 20.58 -0.88
CA PRO A 167 -7.54 21.87 -1.40
C PRO A 167 -8.33 23.08 -0.89
N ALA A 168 -9.60 22.90 -0.56
CA ALA A 168 -10.49 23.96 -0.07
C ALA A 168 -10.16 24.35 1.38
N SER A 169 -10.64 25.51 1.83
CA SER A 169 -10.54 25.91 3.23
C SER A 169 -11.33 24.94 4.14
N ARG A 170 -10.96 24.87 5.41
CA ARG A 170 -11.69 24.03 6.38
C ARG A 170 -13.19 24.40 6.45
N GLU A 171 -13.49 25.70 6.38
CA GLU A 171 -14.87 26.20 6.42
C GLU A 171 -15.68 25.72 5.20
N GLU A 172 -15.12 25.86 3.99
CA GLU A 172 -15.75 25.37 2.77
C GLU A 172 -16.00 23.86 2.80
N VAL A 173 -15.01 23.09 3.28
CA VAL A 173 -15.14 21.62 3.38
C VAL A 173 -16.23 21.25 4.39
N ILE A 174 -16.26 21.88 5.57
CA ILE A 174 -17.26 21.62 6.59
C ILE A 174 -18.66 21.94 6.03
N ASN A 175 -18.84 23.09 5.39
CA ASN A 175 -20.12 23.50 4.81
C ASN A 175 -20.60 22.57 3.69
N THR A 176 -19.68 21.80 3.08
CA THR A 176 -20.02 20.88 1.98
C THR A 176 -20.30 19.46 2.50
N LEU A 177 -19.63 19.01 3.55
CA LEU A 177 -19.68 17.64 4.06
C LEU A 177 -20.63 17.45 5.24
N VAL A 178 -21.02 18.52 5.91
CA VAL A 178 -21.90 18.53 7.08
C VAL A 178 -23.13 19.38 6.81
#